data_e923534bfa2ef849dabc51b00b7375af
#
_entry.id   e923534bfa2ef849dabc51b00b7375af
#
_cell.length_a   1.000
_cell.length_b   1.000
_cell.length_c   1.000
_cell.angle_alpha   90.00
_cell.angle_beta   90.00
_cell.angle_gamma   90.00
#
_symmetry.space_group_name_H-M   'P 1'
#
loop_
_entity.id
_entity.type
_entity.pdbx_description
1 polymer ?
#
loop_
_entity_poly.entity_id
_entity_poly.type
_entity_poly.pdbx_seq_one_letter_code
_entity_poly.pdbx_strand_id
1 'polypeptide(L)'
;TGSKTVVADGKAEDEKPDAPMITKVNVTGNKATVVLSGDTDGAAGYDYVISTDRDCITNKDYDSISKNQVSTSTNFKYVQQGTYYAYCHAWKRDENGKKVFSDWSNAYPFVVSAITPDAPIITSVKVSGTTVKVTYKAAANATGYDVVLGTSSKKENGETRPYHYGDHKILNLKEGTVTATFKNVPKGSWTVGMHAFNRTSENGKKVFSPWSNLKKITVK
;
A
#
# COMPACT_ATOMS: atom_id res chain seq x y z
N THR A 1 29.60 9.53 -20.36
CA THR A 1 29.84 10.73 -21.19
C THR A 1 28.55 11.11 -21.88
N GLY A 2 27.75 11.94 -21.18
CA GLY A 2 26.48 12.44 -21.69
C GLY A 2 26.71 13.39 -22.85
N SER A 3 26.03 13.15 -23.97
CA SER A 3 26.04 14.02 -25.14
C SER A 3 25.05 15.17 -24.93
N LYS A 4 25.52 16.40 -24.85
CA LYS A 4 24.67 17.60 -24.84
C LYS A 4 24.14 17.85 -26.24
N THR A 5 22.83 17.73 -26.43
CA THR A 5 22.16 18.24 -27.62
C THR A 5 21.79 19.71 -27.40
N VAL A 6 22.44 20.61 -28.16
CA VAL A 6 22.11 22.05 -28.13
C VAL A 6 21.03 22.30 -29.17
N VAL A 7 19.87 22.81 -28.78
CA VAL A 7 18.81 23.26 -29.69
C VAL A 7 19.06 24.71 -30.10
N ALA A 8 18.61 25.09 -31.29
CA ALA A 8 18.94 26.35 -32.00
C ALA A 8 18.61 27.67 -31.23
N ASP A 9 17.94 27.61 -30.07
CA ASP A 9 17.59 28.79 -29.26
C ASP A 9 18.44 28.97 -27.99
N GLY A 10 19.55 28.24 -27.83
CA GLY A 10 20.51 28.43 -26.76
C GLY A 10 20.01 28.08 -25.35
N LYS A 11 18.82 27.50 -25.17
CA LYS A 11 18.39 26.90 -23.93
C LYS A 11 18.84 25.44 -23.90
N ALA A 12 19.68 25.09 -22.92
CA ALA A 12 19.91 23.68 -22.60
C ALA A 12 18.59 23.04 -22.23
N GLU A 13 18.14 22.02 -22.98
CA GLU A 13 17.07 21.15 -22.47
C GLU A 13 17.56 20.54 -21.16
N ASP A 14 16.71 20.59 -20.12
CA ASP A 14 16.99 19.91 -18.86
C ASP A 14 17.18 18.43 -19.14
N GLU A 15 18.43 17.95 -19.08
CA GLU A 15 18.74 16.55 -19.28
C GLU A 15 17.88 15.71 -18.33
N LYS A 16 17.03 14.83 -18.89
CA LYS A 16 16.25 13.90 -18.08
C LYS A 16 17.17 12.89 -17.36
N PRO A 17 16.79 12.37 -16.19
CA PRO A 17 17.56 11.30 -15.56
C PRO A 17 17.65 10.07 -16.46
N ASP A 18 18.63 9.22 -16.24
CA ASP A 18 18.70 7.91 -16.87
C ASP A 18 17.49 7.04 -16.49
N ALA A 19 17.12 6.07 -17.32
CA ALA A 19 16.07 5.12 -17.00
C ALA A 19 16.55 4.15 -15.91
N PRO A 20 15.82 3.97 -14.80
CA PRO A 20 16.18 2.99 -13.78
C PRO A 20 16.04 1.55 -14.31
N MET A 21 16.69 0.60 -13.67
CA MET A 21 16.59 -0.83 -14.00
C MET A 21 16.04 -1.60 -12.81
N ILE A 22 14.91 -2.30 -12.97
CA ILE A 22 14.39 -3.23 -11.97
C ILE A 22 15.15 -4.55 -12.11
N THR A 23 15.78 -4.99 -11.01
CA THR A 23 16.54 -6.24 -10.96
C THR A 23 15.80 -7.35 -10.22
N LYS A 24 14.85 -6.98 -9.36
CA LYS A 24 14.17 -7.96 -8.50
C LYS A 24 12.81 -7.46 -8.04
N VAL A 25 11.85 -8.38 -7.93
CA VAL A 25 10.63 -8.21 -7.13
C VAL A 25 10.54 -9.38 -6.15
N ASN A 26 10.61 -9.06 -4.85
CA ASN A 26 10.44 -10.05 -3.78
C ASN A 26 8.98 -10.08 -3.37
N VAL A 27 8.34 -11.24 -3.48
CA VAL A 27 6.95 -11.44 -3.04
C VAL A 27 6.94 -12.22 -1.73
N THR A 28 6.24 -11.69 -0.72
CA THR A 28 6.03 -12.36 0.57
C THR A 28 4.57 -12.20 0.97
N GLY A 29 3.81 -13.28 0.90
CA GLY A 29 2.36 -13.22 1.03
C GLY A 29 1.77 -12.36 -0.09
N ASN A 30 1.09 -11.27 0.27
CA ASN A 30 0.53 -10.28 -0.66
C ASN A 30 1.29 -8.94 -0.64
N LYS A 31 2.55 -8.96 -0.23
CA LYS A 31 3.46 -7.82 -0.32
C LYS A 31 4.48 -8.05 -1.42
N ALA A 32 4.58 -7.12 -2.37
CA ALA A 32 5.61 -7.10 -3.40
C ALA A 32 6.61 -5.97 -3.10
N THR A 33 7.91 -6.30 -3.05
CA THR A 33 8.99 -5.34 -2.87
C THR A 33 9.75 -5.24 -4.19
N VAL A 34 9.61 -4.11 -4.87
CA VAL A 34 10.34 -3.81 -6.12
C VAL A 34 11.70 -3.23 -5.78
N VAL A 35 12.76 -3.72 -6.41
CA VAL A 35 14.16 -3.33 -6.15
C VAL A 35 14.84 -2.96 -7.45
N LEU A 36 15.49 -1.78 -7.49
CA LEU A 36 16.33 -1.32 -8.59
C LEU A 36 17.76 -1.88 -8.48
N SER A 37 18.54 -1.76 -9.56
CA SER A 37 19.96 -2.13 -9.61
C SER A 37 20.85 -1.27 -8.70
N GLY A 38 20.37 -0.09 -8.32
CA GLY A 38 21.08 0.92 -7.54
C GLY A 38 20.53 2.31 -7.84
N ASP A 39 21.23 3.33 -7.40
CA ASP A 39 20.90 4.71 -7.73
C ASP A 39 21.04 4.95 -9.23
N THR A 40 20.13 5.73 -9.77
CA THR A 40 20.10 6.10 -11.19
C THR A 40 20.74 7.49 -11.35
N ASP A 41 21.61 7.65 -12.33
CA ASP A 41 22.29 8.92 -12.56
C ASP A 41 21.29 10.04 -12.87
N GLY A 42 21.52 11.20 -12.27
CA GLY A 42 20.65 12.38 -12.37
C GLY A 42 19.30 12.28 -11.65
N ALA A 43 19.01 11.17 -10.94
CA ALA A 43 17.74 11.00 -10.23
C ALA A 43 17.73 11.71 -8.87
N ALA A 44 16.63 12.43 -8.57
CA ALA A 44 16.30 12.92 -7.23
C ALA A 44 15.28 12.01 -6.53
N GLY A 45 14.67 11.09 -7.25
CA GLY A 45 13.73 10.11 -6.72
C GLY A 45 13.04 9.29 -7.82
N TYR A 46 12.09 8.49 -7.39
CA TYR A 46 11.46 7.44 -8.20
C TYR A 46 9.95 7.43 -8.00
N ASP A 47 9.22 7.11 -9.07
CA ASP A 47 7.81 6.73 -8.99
C ASP A 47 7.70 5.30 -9.54
N TYR A 48 7.13 4.38 -8.74
CA TYR A 48 6.98 2.97 -9.07
C TYR A 48 5.52 2.65 -9.33
N VAL A 49 5.27 1.74 -10.29
CA VAL A 49 3.93 1.22 -10.57
C VAL A 49 3.96 -0.29 -10.68
N ILE A 50 2.82 -0.92 -10.38
CA ILE A 50 2.53 -2.31 -10.71
C ILE A 50 1.17 -2.39 -11.38
N SER A 51 1.03 -3.30 -12.34
CA SER A 51 -0.23 -3.57 -13.01
C SER A 51 -0.30 -5.00 -13.53
N THR A 52 -1.52 -5.54 -13.62
CA THR A 52 -1.81 -6.78 -14.35
C THR A 52 -1.73 -6.59 -15.86
N ASP A 53 -1.87 -5.33 -16.33
CA ASP A 53 -1.66 -4.96 -17.73
C ASP A 53 -0.18 -4.65 -18.00
N ARG A 54 0.43 -5.38 -18.94
CA ARG A 54 1.79 -5.13 -19.38
C ARG A 54 1.97 -3.76 -20.04
N ASP A 55 0.92 -3.26 -20.71
CA ASP A 55 0.96 -2.01 -21.45
C ASP A 55 0.49 -0.80 -20.61
N CYS A 56 0.38 -0.98 -19.31
CA CYS A 56 -0.09 0.02 -18.34
C CYS A 56 0.66 1.36 -18.41
N ILE A 57 1.95 1.36 -18.76
CA ILE A 57 2.75 2.59 -18.90
C ILE A 57 2.32 3.41 -20.12
N THR A 58 1.85 2.77 -21.18
CA THR A 58 1.31 3.41 -22.38
C THR A 58 -0.09 3.95 -22.12
N ASN A 59 -0.95 3.12 -21.49
CA ASN A 59 -2.34 3.44 -21.17
C ASN A 59 -2.47 4.37 -19.96
N LYS A 60 -1.40 4.50 -19.13
CA LYS A 60 -1.36 5.24 -17.86
C LYS A 60 -2.40 4.73 -16.86
N ASP A 61 -2.68 3.42 -16.92
CA ASP A 61 -3.63 2.73 -16.03
C ASP A 61 -2.88 1.73 -15.15
N TYR A 62 -2.77 2.02 -13.87
CA TYR A 62 -1.97 1.26 -12.92
C TYR A 62 -2.84 0.70 -11.80
N ASP A 63 -2.69 -0.59 -11.48
CA ASP A 63 -3.37 -1.19 -10.32
C ASP A 63 -2.87 -0.57 -9.01
N SER A 64 -1.59 -0.20 -8.95
CA SER A 64 -1.04 0.51 -7.80
C SER A 64 0.17 1.37 -8.18
N ILE A 65 0.33 2.50 -7.47
CA ILE A 65 1.41 3.45 -7.69
C ILE A 65 2.02 3.92 -6.37
N SER A 66 3.36 3.97 -6.31
CA SER A 66 4.15 4.50 -5.18
C SER A 66 5.01 5.66 -5.69
N LYS A 67 4.57 6.90 -5.41
CA LYS A 67 5.21 8.13 -5.90
C LYS A 67 6.17 8.73 -4.89
N ASN A 68 7.11 9.55 -5.40
CA ASN A 68 8.01 10.39 -4.61
C ASN A 68 8.92 9.58 -3.66
N GLN A 69 9.34 8.40 -4.08
CA GLN A 69 10.27 7.59 -3.32
C GLN A 69 11.70 8.09 -3.56
N VAL A 70 12.49 8.21 -2.50
CA VAL A 70 13.92 8.49 -2.61
C VAL A 70 14.77 7.22 -2.52
N SER A 71 14.14 6.10 -2.20
CA SER A 71 14.79 4.80 -2.09
C SER A 71 14.76 4.05 -3.43
N THR A 72 15.81 3.31 -3.70
CA THR A 72 15.92 2.35 -4.81
C THR A 72 15.06 1.10 -4.63
N SER A 73 14.18 1.11 -3.65
CA SER A 73 13.18 0.06 -3.44
C SER A 73 11.89 0.62 -2.86
N THR A 74 10.76 -0.05 -3.19
CA THR A 74 9.46 0.27 -2.59
C THR A 74 8.63 -0.97 -2.33
N ASN A 75 7.63 -0.85 -1.43
CA ASN A 75 6.73 -1.93 -1.06
C ASN A 75 5.31 -1.62 -1.54
N PHE A 76 4.74 -2.54 -2.29
CA PHE A 76 3.30 -2.62 -2.52
C PHE A 76 2.70 -3.63 -1.57
N LYS A 77 1.67 -3.23 -0.80
CA LYS A 77 0.96 -4.08 0.15
C LYS A 77 -0.43 -4.40 -0.37
N TYR A 78 -1.00 -5.51 0.10
CA TYR A 78 -2.36 -5.97 -0.23
C TYR A 78 -2.56 -6.23 -1.72
N VAL A 79 -1.48 -6.61 -2.41
CA VAL A 79 -1.54 -6.97 -3.83
C VAL A 79 -2.38 -8.23 -3.98
N GLN A 80 -3.38 -8.18 -4.85
CA GLN A 80 -4.27 -9.32 -5.07
C GLN A 80 -3.53 -10.48 -5.74
N GLN A 81 -4.08 -11.70 -5.65
CA GLN A 81 -3.55 -12.86 -6.36
C GLN A 81 -3.57 -12.59 -7.87
N GLY A 82 -2.45 -12.85 -8.54
CA GLY A 82 -2.35 -12.63 -9.99
C GLY A 82 -0.92 -12.52 -10.50
N THR A 83 -0.81 -12.33 -11.81
CA THR A 83 0.46 -12.02 -12.49
C THR A 83 0.51 -10.52 -12.78
N TYR A 84 1.63 -9.91 -12.44
CA TYR A 84 1.83 -8.47 -12.52
C TYR A 84 3.11 -8.12 -13.26
N TYR A 85 3.18 -6.88 -13.71
CA TYR A 85 4.38 -6.23 -14.23
C TYR A 85 4.71 -5.01 -13.37
N ALA A 86 5.97 -4.89 -12.96
CA ALA A 86 6.48 -3.72 -12.26
C ALA A 86 7.25 -2.83 -13.22
N TYR A 87 7.09 -1.51 -13.07
CA TYR A 87 7.84 -0.48 -13.76
C TYR A 87 8.24 0.62 -12.78
N CYS A 88 9.27 1.35 -13.15
CA CYS A 88 9.75 2.52 -12.42
C CYS A 88 10.22 3.58 -13.39
N HIS A 89 10.03 4.85 -13.07
CA HIS A 89 10.79 5.92 -13.70
C HIS A 89 11.44 6.80 -12.64
N ALA A 90 12.62 7.30 -12.96
CA ALA A 90 13.31 8.28 -12.15
C ALA A 90 12.76 9.68 -12.44
N TRP A 91 12.95 10.60 -11.50
CA TRP A 91 12.64 12.00 -11.71
C TRP A 91 13.67 12.91 -11.00
N LYS A 92 13.86 14.08 -11.57
CA LYS A 92 14.50 15.25 -10.93
C LYS A 92 13.58 16.46 -11.04
N ARG A 93 13.96 17.58 -10.41
CA ARG A 93 13.27 18.85 -10.62
C ARG A 93 14.12 19.77 -11.49
N ASP A 94 13.45 20.44 -12.40
CA ASP A 94 14.05 21.54 -13.16
C ASP A 94 14.23 22.81 -12.30
N GLU A 95 14.80 23.85 -12.88
CA GLU A 95 15.00 25.16 -12.22
C GLU A 95 13.69 25.80 -11.73
N ASN A 96 12.53 25.44 -12.29
CA ASN A 96 11.21 25.90 -11.91
C ASN A 96 10.54 24.99 -10.86
N GLY A 97 11.23 23.94 -10.39
CA GLY A 97 10.72 22.97 -9.44
C GLY A 97 9.76 21.91 -10.04
N LYS A 98 9.57 21.88 -11.37
CA LYS A 98 8.74 20.91 -12.07
C LYS A 98 9.50 19.60 -12.23
N LYS A 99 8.80 18.46 -12.11
CA LYS A 99 9.41 17.13 -12.34
C LYS A 99 9.71 16.91 -13.83
N VAL A 100 10.95 16.52 -14.10
CA VAL A 100 11.42 15.95 -15.36
C VAL A 100 11.62 14.47 -15.14
N PHE A 101 10.98 13.64 -15.95
CA PHE A 101 10.98 12.19 -15.80
C PHE A 101 11.92 11.51 -16.80
N SER A 102 12.56 10.43 -16.37
CA SER A 102 13.26 9.50 -17.24
C SER A 102 12.30 8.72 -18.14
N ASP A 103 12.84 7.95 -19.06
CA ASP A 103 12.11 6.84 -19.64
C ASP A 103 11.77 5.81 -18.57
N TRP A 104 10.78 4.93 -18.86
CA TRP A 104 10.43 3.83 -17.96
C TRP A 104 11.52 2.76 -17.93
N SER A 105 11.63 2.09 -16.82
CA SER A 105 12.48 0.89 -16.65
C SER A 105 12.05 -0.24 -17.57
N ASN A 106 12.83 -1.33 -17.56
CA ASN A 106 12.37 -2.61 -18.08
C ASN A 106 11.07 -3.05 -17.39
N ALA A 107 10.22 -3.78 -18.11
CA ALA A 107 9.10 -4.52 -17.54
C ALA A 107 9.65 -5.67 -16.68
N TYR A 108 9.25 -5.77 -15.41
CA TYR A 108 9.63 -6.89 -14.56
C TYR A 108 8.39 -7.70 -14.16
N PRO A 109 8.21 -8.93 -14.72
CA PRO A 109 7.08 -9.77 -14.38
C PRO A 109 7.25 -10.41 -12.99
N PHE A 110 6.15 -10.53 -12.23
CA PHE A 110 6.12 -11.28 -10.96
C PHE A 110 4.73 -11.85 -10.69
N VAL A 111 4.66 -12.84 -9.80
CA VAL A 111 3.42 -13.53 -9.44
C VAL A 111 3.15 -13.38 -7.94
N VAL A 112 1.91 -13.02 -7.60
CA VAL A 112 1.38 -13.09 -6.24
C VAL A 112 0.46 -14.30 -6.17
N SER A 113 0.87 -15.35 -5.46
CA SER A 113 0.11 -16.60 -5.31
C SER A 113 -0.78 -16.63 -4.05
N ALA A 114 -0.51 -15.75 -3.09
CA ALA A 114 -1.26 -15.69 -1.83
C ALA A 114 -2.68 -15.18 -2.03
N ILE A 115 -3.67 -15.88 -1.46
CA ILE A 115 -5.07 -15.46 -1.48
C ILE A 115 -5.25 -14.28 -0.53
N THR A 116 -5.58 -13.11 -1.07
CA THR A 116 -5.85 -11.89 -0.31
C THR A 116 -7.34 -11.78 -0.05
N PRO A 117 -7.79 -11.66 1.22
CA PRO A 117 -9.21 -11.41 1.52
C PRO A 117 -9.65 -10.03 1.06
N ASP A 118 -10.95 -9.88 0.84
CA ASP A 118 -11.58 -8.58 0.68
C ASP A 118 -11.49 -7.74 1.96
N ALA A 119 -11.54 -6.42 1.83
CA ALA A 119 -11.63 -5.53 2.99
C ALA A 119 -12.97 -5.75 3.72
N PRO A 120 -12.97 -6.00 5.04
CA PRO A 120 -14.21 -6.12 5.80
C PRO A 120 -14.93 -4.77 5.88
N ILE A 121 -16.24 -4.80 6.09
CA ILE A 121 -17.08 -3.59 6.17
C ILE A 121 -17.65 -3.48 7.59
N ILE A 122 -17.23 -2.46 8.35
CA ILE A 122 -17.84 -2.11 9.63
C ILE A 122 -19.20 -1.49 9.38
N THR A 123 -20.27 -2.18 9.80
CA THR A 123 -21.66 -1.76 9.61
C THR A 123 -22.14 -0.87 10.76
N SER A 124 -21.73 -1.17 12.00
CA SER A 124 -22.06 -0.32 13.15
C SER A 124 -21.02 -0.40 14.26
N VAL A 125 -20.93 0.66 15.06
CA VAL A 125 -20.21 0.68 16.34
C VAL A 125 -21.12 1.26 17.40
N LYS A 126 -21.36 0.49 18.47
CA LYS A 126 -22.18 0.91 19.61
C LYS A 126 -21.28 1.09 20.85
N VAL A 127 -21.43 2.22 21.53
CA VAL A 127 -20.73 2.54 22.78
C VAL A 127 -21.76 2.51 23.92
N SER A 128 -21.46 1.75 24.99
CA SER A 128 -22.26 1.69 26.20
C SER A 128 -21.33 1.74 27.42
N GLY A 129 -21.29 2.88 28.11
CA GLY A 129 -20.28 3.15 29.12
C GLY A 129 -18.88 3.00 28.53
N THR A 130 -18.07 2.12 29.12
CA THR A 130 -16.71 1.79 28.64
C THR A 130 -16.64 0.59 27.67
N THR A 131 -17.80 0.08 27.23
CA THR A 131 -17.89 -1.05 26.30
C THR A 131 -18.12 -0.56 24.87
N VAL A 132 -17.31 -1.03 23.94
CA VAL A 132 -17.43 -0.74 22.49
C VAL A 132 -17.71 -2.04 21.76
N LYS A 133 -18.90 -2.15 21.12
CA LYS A 133 -19.29 -3.29 20.28
C LYS A 133 -19.21 -2.89 18.82
N VAL A 134 -18.36 -3.58 18.05
CA VAL A 134 -18.19 -3.42 16.61
C VAL A 134 -18.95 -4.54 15.90
N THR A 135 -19.79 -4.19 14.92
CA THR A 135 -20.47 -5.15 14.04
C THR A 135 -20.01 -4.93 12.60
N TYR A 136 -19.78 -6.03 11.87
CA TYR A 136 -19.24 -5.96 10.53
C TYR A 136 -19.80 -7.07 9.63
N LYS A 137 -19.63 -6.90 8.31
CA LYS A 137 -19.90 -7.96 7.32
C LYS A 137 -18.67 -8.83 7.15
N ALA A 138 -18.88 -10.14 7.03
CA ALA A 138 -17.82 -11.07 6.64
C ALA A 138 -17.23 -10.68 5.28
N ALA A 139 -15.93 -10.87 5.14
CA ALA A 139 -15.19 -10.62 3.91
C ALA A 139 -14.95 -11.94 3.16
N ALA A 140 -15.01 -11.91 1.84
CA ALA A 140 -14.67 -13.07 1.03
C ALA A 140 -13.20 -13.47 1.26
N ASN A 141 -12.91 -14.75 1.17
CA ASN A 141 -11.58 -15.35 1.37
C ASN A 141 -10.96 -15.09 2.76
N ALA A 142 -11.73 -14.65 3.74
CA ALA A 142 -11.24 -14.45 5.10
C ALA A 142 -11.29 -15.76 5.90
N THR A 143 -10.19 -16.08 6.61
CA THR A 143 -10.14 -17.13 7.64
C THR A 143 -10.18 -16.56 9.05
N GLY A 144 -10.21 -15.25 9.18
CA GLY A 144 -10.33 -14.54 10.45
C GLY A 144 -10.15 -13.03 10.34
N TYR A 145 -10.24 -12.35 11.50
CA TYR A 145 -10.24 -10.89 11.58
C TYR A 145 -9.40 -10.39 12.75
N ASP A 146 -8.79 -9.21 12.56
CA ASP A 146 -8.17 -8.42 13.62
C ASP A 146 -8.85 -7.05 13.66
N VAL A 147 -9.33 -6.64 14.85
CA VAL A 147 -10.04 -5.36 15.07
C VAL A 147 -9.25 -4.53 16.07
N VAL A 148 -9.12 -3.23 15.79
CA VAL A 148 -8.37 -2.31 16.65
C VAL A 148 -9.11 -0.99 16.91
N LEU A 149 -8.84 -0.37 18.06
CA LEU A 149 -9.25 0.99 18.41
C LEU A 149 -7.99 1.85 18.53
N GLY A 150 -7.77 2.78 17.61
CA GLY A 150 -6.66 3.73 17.66
C GLY A 150 -7.09 5.08 18.22
N THR A 151 -6.22 5.75 19.00
CA THR A 151 -6.44 7.12 19.48
C THR A 151 -6.28 8.16 18.36
N SER A 152 -5.72 7.75 17.22
CA SER A 152 -5.56 8.57 16.04
C SER A 152 -5.69 7.72 14.78
N SER A 153 -5.57 8.35 13.61
CA SER A 153 -5.45 7.66 12.33
C SER A 153 -4.20 8.13 11.59
N LYS A 154 -3.65 7.27 10.73
CA LYS A 154 -2.48 7.54 9.89
C LYS A 154 -2.78 7.15 8.46
N LYS A 155 -2.34 7.96 7.50
CA LYS A 155 -2.33 7.58 6.08
C LYS A 155 -1.00 6.89 5.77
N GLU A 156 -1.08 5.68 5.22
CA GLU A 156 0.09 4.88 4.88
C GLU A 156 -0.22 4.07 3.61
N ASN A 157 0.66 4.14 2.59
CA ASN A 157 0.49 3.44 1.31
C ASN A 157 -0.89 3.64 0.65
N GLY A 158 -1.38 4.88 0.64
CA GLY A 158 -2.68 5.21 0.04
C GLY A 158 -3.89 4.94 0.92
N GLU A 159 -3.77 4.15 1.99
CA GLU A 159 -4.85 3.82 2.91
C GLU A 159 -4.78 4.63 4.19
N THR A 160 -5.96 4.88 4.79
CA THR A 160 -6.05 5.45 6.14
C THR A 160 -6.36 4.32 7.12
N ARG A 161 -5.57 4.21 8.18
CA ARG A 161 -5.71 3.17 9.21
C ARG A 161 -5.74 3.74 10.62
N PRO A 162 -6.30 3.02 11.62
CA PRO A 162 -6.15 3.37 13.03
C PRO A 162 -4.67 3.37 13.42
N TYR A 163 -4.29 4.29 14.29
CA TYR A 163 -2.92 4.42 14.77
C TYR A 163 -2.91 4.62 16.30
N HIS A 164 -1.80 4.26 16.98
CA HIS A 164 -1.66 4.27 18.42
C HIS A 164 -2.79 3.48 19.14
N TYR A 165 -2.96 2.21 18.78
CA TYR A 165 -3.99 1.35 19.42
C TYR A 165 -3.47 0.54 20.62
N GLY A 166 -2.15 0.42 20.84
CA GLY A 166 -1.59 -0.30 21.99
C GLY A 166 -2.24 -1.67 22.20
N ASP A 167 -2.83 -1.86 23.38
CA ASP A 167 -3.54 -3.10 23.74
C ASP A 167 -5.03 -3.11 23.35
N HIS A 168 -5.57 -2.01 22.78
CA HIS A 168 -6.95 -1.95 22.31
C HIS A 168 -7.09 -2.65 20.96
N LYS A 169 -6.84 -3.97 20.96
CA LYS A 169 -6.88 -4.85 19.79
C LYS A 169 -7.49 -6.20 20.18
N ILE A 170 -8.34 -6.72 19.29
CA ILE A 170 -8.87 -8.08 19.37
C ILE A 170 -8.36 -8.78 18.11
N LEU A 171 -7.46 -9.75 18.32
CA LEU A 171 -6.77 -10.44 17.25
C LEU A 171 -7.30 -11.87 17.12
N ASN A 172 -7.18 -12.42 15.90
CA ASN A 172 -7.53 -13.82 15.61
C ASN A 172 -9.00 -14.17 15.85
N LEU A 173 -9.92 -13.22 15.63
CA LEU A 173 -11.33 -13.57 15.55
C LEU A 173 -11.53 -14.60 14.44
N LYS A 174 -12.31 -15.65 14.71
CA LYS A 174 -12.53 -16.76 13.79
C LYS A 174 -13.40 -16.34 12.61
N GLU A 175 -13.25 -17.05 11.50
CA GLU A 175 -14.21 -17.04 10.41
C GLU A 175 -15.66 -17.20 10.94
N GLY A 176 -16.62 -16.52 10.30
CA GLY A 176 -18.02 -16.51 10.74
C GLY A 176 -18.34 -15.57 11.92
N THR A 177 -17.33 -15.03 12.62
CA THR A 177 -17.54 -13.97 13.61
C THR A 177 -17.90 -12.67 12.90
N VAL A 178 -18.95 -12.00 13.35
CA VAL A 178 -19.44 -10.72 12.79
C VAL A 178 -19.50 -9.60 13.84
N THR A 179 -19.02 -9.86 15.05
CA THR A 179 -18.95 -8.87 16.13
C THR A 179 -17.66 -8.98 16.93
N ALA A 180 -17.15 -7.83 17.37
CA ALA A 180 -16.05 -7.72 18.33
C ALA A 180 -16.47 -6.79 19.47
N THR A 181 -16.13 -7.15 20.70
CA THR A 181 -16.50 -6.35 21.88
C THR A 181 -15.29 -6.03 22.72
N PHE A 182 -14.98 -4.75 22.82
CA PHE A 182 -13.95 -4.21 23.70
C PHE A 182 -14.60 -3.82 25.03
N LYS A 183 -13.96 -4.18 26.14
CA LYS A 183 -14.36 -3.79 27.49
C LYS A 183 -13.31 -2.86 28.09
N ASN A 184 -13.74 -2.04 29.06
CA ASN A 184 -12.86 -1.13 29.79
C ASN A 184 -12.08 -0.18 28.87
N VAL A 185 -12.71 0.28 27.77
CA VAL A 185 -12.12 1.27 26.87
C VAL A 185 -12.06 2.61 27.59
N PRO A 186 -10.88 3.25 27.68
CA PRO A 186 -10.76 4.55 28.33
C PRO A 186 -11.62 5.63 27.68
N LYS A 187 -12.01 6.63 28.46
CA LYS A 187 -12.69 7.83 27.94
C LYS A 187 -11.83 8.52 26.89
N GLY A 188 -12.46 9.01 25.86
CA GLY A 188 -11.75 9.71 24.77
C GLY A 188 -12.31 9.40 23.40
N SER A 189 -11.68 9.98 22.39
CA SER A 189 -12.00 9.76 20.97
C SER A 189 -11.17 8.61 20.40
N TRP A 190 -11.84 7.72 19.68
CA TRP A 190 -11.23 6.52 19.10
C TRP A 190 -11.59 6.36 17.64
N THR A 191 -10.67 5.82 16.88
CA THR A 191 -10.87 5.39 15.49
C THR A 191 -10.89 3.87 15.45
N VAL A 192 -12.02 3.30 15.03
CA VAL A 192 -12.21 1.85 14.86
C VAL A 192 -11.84 1.46 13.44
N GLY A 193 -11.07 0.41 13.30
CA GLY A 193 -10.76 -0.23 12.02
C GLY A 193 -10.41 -1.69 12.20
N MET A 194 -10.40 -2.44 11.10
CA MET A 194 -10.12 -3.87 11.13
C MET A 194 -9.51 -4.35 9.80
N HIS A 195 -8.86 -5.49 9.87
CA HIS A 195 -8.46 -6.30 8.73
C HIS A 195 -9.18 -7.66 8.75
N ALA A 196 -9.45 -8.20 7.58
CA ALA A 196 -9.54 -9.64 7.41
C ALA A 196 -8.14 -10.22 7.18
N PHE A 197 -7.96 -11.51 7.43
CA PHE A 197 -6.76 -12.24 7.05
C PHE A 197 -7.10 -13.63 6.51
N ASN A 198 -6.22 -14.14 5.63
CA ASN A 198 -6.23 -15.52 5.16
C ASN A 198 -4.97 -16.24 5.66
N ARG A 199 -5.11 -17.46 6.18
CA ARG A 199 -4.01 -18.31 6.66
C ARG A 199 -3.82 -19.58 5.82
N THR A 200 -4.38 -19.66 4.64
CA THR A 200 -4.21 -20.83 3.76
C THR A 200 -2.88 -20.84 3.00
N SER A 201 -2.01 -19.84 3.20
CA SER A 201 -0.65 -19.82 2.68
C SER A 201 0.17 -21.00 3.24
N GLU A 202 1.14 -21.50 2.47
CA GLU A 202 1.97 -22.66 2.80
C GLU A 202 2.62 -22.62 4.18
N ASN A 203 2.90 -21.43 4.69
CA ASN A 203 3.56 -21.25 6.00
C ASN A 203 2.56 -20.86 7.13
N GLY A 204 1.25 -20.86 6.88
CA GLY A 204 0.21 -20.48 7.84
C GLY A 204 0.26 -19.02 8.31
N LYS A 205 1.08 -18.17 7.69
CA LYS A 205 1.15 -16.75 8.01
C LYS A 205 -0.09 -16.02 7.53
N LYS A 206 -0.47 -14.96 8.25
CA LYS A 206 -1.57 -14.09 7.86
C LYS A 206 -1.23 -13.33 6.58
N VAL A 207 -2.11 -13.44 5.58
CA VAL A 207 -2.17 -12.57 4.42
C VAL A 207 -3.31 -11.60 4.66
N PHE A 208 -3.01 -10.32 4.89
CA PHE A 208 -4.00 -9.34 5.30
C PHE A 208 -4.73 -8.70 4.11
N SER A 209 -6.01 -8.40 4.34
CA SER A 209 -6.81 -7.53 3.47
C SER A 209 -6.37 -6.07 3.58
N PRO A 210 -6.82 -5.19 2.66
CA PRO A 210 -6.88 -3.76 2.93
C PRO A 210 -7.65 -3.46 4.23
N TRP A 211 -7.46 -2.26 4.80
CA TRP A 211 -8.22 -1.82 5.97
C TRP A 211 -9.71 -1.64 5.63
N SER A 212 -10.57 -1.92 6.60
CA SER A 212 -12.01 -1.62 6.53
C SER A 212 -12.26 -0.11 6.38
N ASN A 213 -13.50 0.26 6.06
CA ASN A 213 -13.99 1.60 6.37
C ASN A 213 -13.76 1.90 7.86
N LEU A 214 -13.37 3.13 8.19
CA LEU A 214 -13.11 3.55 9.57
C LEU A 214 -14.37 4.16 10.19
N LYS A 215 -14.52 3.99 11.51
CA LYS A 215 -15.56 4.64 12.31
C LYS A 215 -14.91 5.42 13.45
N LYS A 216 -15.28 6.70 13.60
CA LYS A 216 -14.88 7.51 14.75
C LYS A 216 -15.97 7.41 15.83
N ILE A 217 -15.54 7.25 17.07
CA ILE A 217 -16.42 7.13 18.25
C ILE A 217 -15.85 7.94 19.42
N THR A 218 -16.71 8.22 20.40
CA THR A 218 -16.29 8.82 21.68
C THR A 218 -16.82 7.96 22.83
N VAL A 219 -15.93 7.57 23.72
CA VAL A 219 -16.23 6.93 25.01
C VAL A 219 -16.28 8.04 26.06
N LYS A 220 -17.42 8.19 26.77
CA LYS A 220 -17.69 9.26 27.74
C LYS A 220 -17.39 8.84 29.17
#